data_cb1658d505b135c66d3cac9072faa7d3
#
_entry.id   cb1658d505b135c66d3cac9072faa7d3
#
_cell.length_a   1.000
_cell.length_b   1.000
_cell.length_c   1.000
_cell.angle_alpha   90.00
_cell.angle_beta   90.00
_cell.angle_gamma   90.00
#
_symmetry.space_group_name_H-M   'P 1'
#
loop_
_entity.id
_entity.type
_entity.pdbx_description
1 polymer ?
#
loop_
_entity_poly.entity_id
_entity_poly.type
_entity_poly.pdbx_seq_one_letter_code
_entity_poly.pdbx_strand_id
1 'polypeptide(L)'
;VVAGMPYIAWSAGSNLCGLSIKTSNDMPIIQPQSFSTFGFINAQINPHYTDYVAPGHNGETRDQRIAEFCALYPDVSVIGIREGSALLRKDNKLVLLGEQDAVVFTGKQRDVILAGSDISGYL
;
A
#
# COMPACT_ATOMS: atom_id res chain seq x y z
N VAL A 1 3.09 19.57 -3.74
CA VAL A 1 3.20 18.96 -2.43
C VAL A 1 4.27 19.66 -1.62
N VAL A 2 5.51 19.66 -2.10
CA VAL A 2 6.62 20.36 -1.41
C VAL A 2 6.33 21.87 -1.20
N ALA A 3 5.62 22.50 -2.11
CA ALA A 3 5.20 23.91 -2.03
C ALA A 3 3.89 24.12 -1.22
N GLY A 4 3.41 23.08 -0.49
CA GLY A 4 2.21 23.17 0.32
C GLY A 4 0.90 22.83 -0.39
N MET A 5 0.94 22.41 -1.65
CA MET A 5 -0.25 21.94 -2.37
C MET A 5 -0.72 20.60 -1.78
N PRO A 6 -1.99 20.46 -1.37
CA PRO A 6 -2.52 19.18 -0.93
C PRO A 6 -2.56 18.17 -2.10
N TYR A 7 -2.30 16.91 -1.77
CA TYR A 7 -2.38 15.79 -2.70
C TYR A 7 -3.39 14.77 -2.19
N ILE A 8 -4.37 14.44 -3.01
CA ILE A 8 -5.38 13.44 -2.70
C ILE A 8 -5.38 12.41 -3.83
N ALA A 9 -5.34 11.14 -3.45
CA ALA A 9 -5.33 10.04 -4.40
C ALA A 9 -6.12 8.85 -3.89
N TRP A 10 -6.65 8.05 -4.79
CA TRP A 10 -7.30 6.77 -4.51
C TRP A 10 -6.95 5.74 -5.58
N SER A 11 -7.20 4.45 -5.28
CA SER A 11 -6.94 3.33 -6.19
C SER A 11 -5.50 3.36 -6.73
N ALA A 12 -5.31 3.23 -8.02
CA ALA A 12 -4.01 3.29 -8.68
C ALA A 12 -3.23 4.57 -8.36
N GLY A 13 -3.92 5.71 -8.16
CA GLY A 13 -3.29 6.96 -7.73
C GLY A 13 -2.63 6.86 -6.35
N SER A 14 -3.13 6.00 -5.46
CA SER A 14 -2.52 5.75 -4.15
C SER A 14 -1.16 5.06 -4.27
N ASN A 15 -0.95 4.21 -5.28
CA ASN A 15 0.36 3.59 -5.51
C ASN A 15 1.45 4.63 -5.76
N LEU A 16 1.10 5.78 -6.37
CA LEU A 16 2.05 6.86 -6.64
C LEU A 16 2.58 7.54 -5.38
N CYS A 17 1.90 7.38 -4.25
CA CYS A 17 2.34 7.94 -2.97
C CYS A 17 3.47 7.12 -2.32
N GLY A 18 3.60 5.85 -2.67
CA GLY A 18 4.64 4.94 -2.18
C GLY A 18 5.96 5.08 -2.93
N LEU A 19 6.78 4.04 -2.83
CA LEU A 19 8.12 4.00 -3.42
C LEU A 19 8.10 3.64 -4.92
N SER A 20 7.14 2.82 -5.34
CA SER A 20 7.00 2.39 -6.74
C SER A 20 5.58 1.89 -7.05
N ILE A 21 5.27 1.74 -8.34
CA ILE A 21 4.01 1.14 -8.81
C ILE A 21 4.05 -0.39 -8.86
N LYS A 22 5.10 -1.04 -8.36
CA LYS A 22 5.29 -2.51 -8.46
C LYS A 22 4.27 -3.31 -7.65
N THR A 23 3.54 -2.70 -6.72
CA THR A 23 2.46 -3.32 -5.94
C THR A 23 1.06 -2.94 -6.43
N SER A 24 0.95 -2.45 -7.67
CA SER A 24 -0.34 -2.25 -8.33
C SER A 24 -1.10 -3.58 -8.47
N ASN A 25 -2.43 -3.50 -8.31
CA ASN A 25 -3.28 -4.68 -8.45
C ASN A 25 -3.52 -5.10 -9.89
N ASP A 26 -3.38 -4.17 -10.81
CA ASP A 26 -3.66 -4.39 -12.22
C ASP A 26 -2.45 -4.93 -12.97
N MET A 27 -2.71 -5.77 -13.97
CA MET A 27 -1.69 -6.22 -14.89
C MET A 27 -1.26 -5.04 -15.78
N PRO A 28 0.02 -4.69 -15.85
CA PRO A 28 0.48 -3.63 -16.75
C PRO A 28 0.35 -4.10 -18.20
N ILE A 29 -0.26 -3.27 -19.04
CA ILE A 29 -0.38 -3.50 -20.48
C ILE A 29 0.74 -2.81 -21.29
N ILE A 30 1.52 -1.98 -20.64
CA ILE A 30 2.69 -1.29 -21.21
C ILE A 30 3.77 -1.19 -20.14
N GLN A 31 5.01 -1.35 -20.52
CA GLN A 31 6.14 -1.12 -19.63
C GLN A 31 6.39 0.39 -19.49
N PRO A 32 6.33 0.96 -18.26
CA PRO A 32 6.66 2.35 -18.04
C PRO A 32 8.17 2.60 -18.19
N GLN A 33 8.56 3.83 -18.42
CA GLN A 33 9.98 4.22 -18.42
C GLN A 33 10.62 4.08 -17.03
N SER A 34 9.84 4.24 -15.97
CA SER A 34 10.25 4.07 -14.59
C SER A 34 9.12 3.48 -13.76
N PHE A 35 9.46 2.62 -12.80
CA PHE A 35 8.53 2.14 -11.77
C PHE A 35 8.53 3.02 -10.53
N SER A 36 9.51 3.91 -10.37
CA SER A 36 9.61 4.82 -9.22
C SER A 36 8.48 5.84 -9.19
N THR A 37 8.07 6.20 -7.99
CA THR A 37 6.96 7.13 -7.75
C THR A 37 7.36 8.28 -6.84
N PHE A 38 6.42 8.99 -6.23
CA PHE A 38 6.70 10.20 -5.47
C PHE A 38 7.43 9.97 -4.14
N GLY A 39 7.32 8.77 -3.58
CA GLY A 39 7.96 8.45 -2.29
C GLY A 39 7.45 9.33 -1.15
N PHE A 40 6.17 9.65 -1.10
CA PHE A 40 5.60 10.40 0.00
C PHE A 40 5.60 9.61 1.31
N ILE A 41 5.64 8.31 1.23
CA ILE A 41 5.85 7.40 2.35
C ILE A 41 6.95 6.38 1.99
N ASN A 42 7.69 5.93 3.00
CA ASN A 42 8.75 4.94 2.83
C ASN A 42 8.21 3.51 2.91
N ALA A 43 7.20 3.24 2.11
CA ALA A 43 6.56 1.94 1.96
C ALA A 43 5.90 1.84 0.59
N GLN A 44 5.54 0.62 0.20
CA GLN A 44 4.63 0.39 -0.91
C GLN A 44 3.18 0.47 -0.43
N ILE A 45 2.27 0.81 -1.33
CA ILE A 45 0.83 0.81 -1.06
C ILE A 45 0.16 -0.23 -1.93
N ASN A 46 -0.70 -1.04 -1.32
CA ASN A 46 -1.65 -1.89 -2.02
C ASN A 46 -3.07 -1.41 -1.68
N PRO A 47 -3.71 -0.60 -2.54
CA PRO A 47 -5.09 -0.16 -2.35
C PRO A 47 -6.07 -1.30 -2.60
N HIS A 48 -7.31 -1.16 -2.13
CA HIS A 48 -8.35 -2.19 -2.24
C HIS A 48 -7.91 -3.54 -1.67
N TYR A 49 -7.10 -3.52 -0.61
CA TYR A 49 -6.66 -4.75 0.03
C TYR A 49 -7.86 -5.51 0.61
N THR A 50 -7.85 -6.79 0.40
CA THR A 50 -8.83 -7.71 0.98
C THR A 50 -8.18 -9.07 1.23
N ASP A 51 -8.51 -9.69 2.33
CA ASP A 51 -8.19 -11.08 2.67
C ASP A 51 -9.40 -12.03 2.42
N TYR A 52 -10.50 -11.47 1.92
CA TYR A 52 -11.63 -12.28 1.47
C TYR A 52 -11.28 -13.08 0.21
N VAL A 53 -11.52 -14.36 0.27
CA VAL A 53 -11.39 -15.30 -0.85
C VAL A 53 -12.75 -15.88 -1.16
N ALA A 54 -13.24 -15.66 -2.39
CA ALA A 54 -14.53 -16.19 -2.81
C ALA A 54 -14.53 -17.74 -2.80
N PRO A 55 -15.63 -18.39 -2.40
CA PRO A 55 -15.75 -19.85 -2.51
C PRO A 55 -15.47 -20.32 -3.94
N GLY A 56 -14.63 -21.35 -4.11
CA GLY A 56 -14.23 -21.88 -5.42
C GLY A 56 -13.21 -21.02 -6.17
N HIS A 57 -12.65 -20.00 -5.56
CA HIS A 57 -11.56 -19.21 -6.14
C HIS A 57 -10.31 -20.06 -6.34
N ASN A 58 -9.85 -20.19 -7.58
CA ASN A 58 -8.67 -20.97 -7.96
C ASN A 58 -7.45 -20.10 -8.35
N GLY A 59 -7.60 -18.78 -8.28
CA GLY A 59 -6.56 -17.82 -8.60
C GLY A 59 -5.71 -17.44 -7.41
N GLU A 60 -4.70 -16.64 -7.65
CA GLU A 60 -3.84 -16.06 -6.65
C GLU A 60 -4.63 -15.13 -5.71
N THR A 61 -4.38 -15.24 -4.41
CA THR A 61 -4.92 -14.31 -3.42
C THR A 61 -4.11 -13.01 -3.37
N ARG A 62 -4.68 -11.98 -2.77
CA ARG A 62 -3.98 -10.71 -2.55
C ARG A 62 -2.73 -10.91 -1.69
N ASP A 63 -2.84 -11.69 -0.63
CA ASP A 63 -1.72 -12.00 0.26
C ASP A 63 -0.58 -12.73 -0.47
N GLN A 64 -0.89 -13.71 -1.32
CA GLN A 64 0.11 -14.42 -2.12
C GLN A 64 0.85 -13.46 -3.04
N ARG A 65 0.14 -12.59 -3.73
CA ARG A 65 0.72 -11.61 -4.65
C ARG A 65 1.65 -10.62 -3.92
N ILE A 66 1.25 -10.14 -2.75
CA ILE A 66 2.09 -9.26 -1.94
C ILE A 66 3.30 -10.03 -1.41
N ALA A 67 3.12 -11.29 -0.98
CA ALA A 67 4.22 -12.13 -0.51
C ALA A 67 5.28 -12.37 -1.58
N GLU A 68 4.90 -12.52 -2.85
CA GLU A 68 5.85 -12.62 -3.97
C GLU A 68 6.69 -11.35 -4.13
N PHE A 69 6.07 -10.17 -4.01
CA PHE A 69 6.80 -8.90 -3.99
C PHE A 69 7.78 -8.85 -2.82
N CYS A 70 7.33 -9.20 -1.60
CA CYS A 70 8.16 -9.18 -0.40
C CYS A 70 9.30 -10.22 -0.44
N ALA A 71 9.15 -11.31 -1.20
CA ALA A 71 10.23 -12.28 -1.42
C ALA A 71 11.38 -11.67 -2.24
N LEU A 72 11.07 -10.79 -3.20
CA LEU A 72 12.07 -10.07 -4.00
C LEU A 72 12.62 -8.83 -3.28
N TYR A 73 11.83 -8.21 -2.43
CA TYR A 73 12.16 -6.96 -1.72
C TYR A 73 11.86 -7.10 -0.22
N PRO A 74 12.64 -7.94 0.50
CA PRO A 74 12.31 -8.31 1.89
C PRO A 74 12.38 -7.16 2.89
N ASP A 75 13.11 -6.10 2.57
CA ASP A 75 13.28 -4.92 3.42
C ASP A 75 12.26 -3.81 3.13
N VAL A 76 11.39 -4.02 2.15
CA VAL A 76 10.37 -3.03 1.76
C VAL A 76 9.02 -3.46 2.31
N SER A 77 8.42 -2.60 3.13
CA SER A 77 7.07 -2.83 3.65
C SER A 77 6.01 -2.52 2.60
N VAL A 78 4.94 -3.31 2.60
CA VAL A 78 3.74 -3.09 1.78
C VAL A 78 2.54 -2.89 2.70
N ILE A 79 1.90 -1.74 2.61
CA ILE A 79 0.71 -1.40 3.39
C ILE A 79 -0.53 -1.69 2.53
N GLY A 80 -1.29 -2.70 2.94
CA GLY A 80 -2.59 -3.04 2.36
C GLY A 80 -3.70 -2.20 2.99
N ILE A 81 -4.33 -1.34 2.20
CA ILE A 81 -5.38 -0.42 2.66
C ILE A 81 -6.73 -0.96 2.21
N ARG A 82 -7.63 -1.18 3.18
CA ARG A 82 -9.00 -1.67 2.93
C ARG A 82 -9.91 -0.53 2.46
N GLU A 83 -11.02 -0.90 1.84
CA GLU A 83 -12.08 0.06 1.50
C GLU A 83 -12.57 0.80 2.75
N GLY A 84 -12.88 2.08 2.58
CA GLY A 84 -13.32 2.94 3.70
C GLY A 84 -12.21 3.43 4.60
N SER A 85 -10.95 3.11 4.27
CA SER A 85 -9.76 3.61 5.00
C SER A 85 -8.90 4.50 4.12
N ALA A 86 -8.08 5.34 4.76
CA ALA A 86 -7.15 6.24 4.09
C ALA A 86 -5.88 6.44 4.92
N LEU A 87 -4.79 6.79 4.27
CA LEU A 87 -3.58 7.29 4.92
C LEU A 87 -3.56 8.81 4.85
N LEU A 88 -3.50 9.46 6.00
CA LEU A 88 -3.32 10.91 6.10
C LEU A 88 -1.88 11.21 6.51
N ARG A 89 -1.12 11.82 5.61
CA ARG A 89 0.17 12.42 5.91
C ARG A 89 0.00 13.93 6.12
N LYS A 90 0.42 14.42 7.26
CA LYS A 90 0.52 15.86 7.55
C LYS A 90 1.80 16.11 8.34
N ASP A 91 2.66 16.95 7.80
CA ASP A 91 3.98 17.23 8.35
C ASP A 91 4.78 15.92 8.57
N ASN A 92 5.19 15.64 9.79
CA ASN A 92 5.93 14.43 10.18
C ASN A 92 5.01 13.36 10.80
N LYS A 93 3.73 13.38 10.48
CA LYS A 93 2.76 12.38 10.94
C LYS A 93 2.12 11.67 9.78
N LEU A 94 1.94 10.37 9.95
CA LEU A 94 1.18 9.50 9.06
C LEU A 94 0.21 8.69 9.91
N VAL A 95 -1.08 8.80 9.61
CA VAL A 95 -2.15 8.17 10.40
C VAL A 95 -3.06 7.36 9.48
N LEU A 96 -3.45 6.17 9.95
CA LEU A 96 -4.50 5.37 9.31
C LEU A 96 -5.87 5.91 9.74
N LEU A 97 -6.61 6.46 8.80
CA LEU A 97 -7.98 6.95 9.00
C LEU A 97 -9.00 5.88 8.59
N GLY A 98 -10.21 5.98 9.13
CA GLY A 98 -11.33 5.10 8.85
C GLY A 98 -11.56 4.09 9.98
N GLU A 99 -12.45 3.14 9.74
CA GLU A 99 -12.87 2.14 10.73
C GLU A 99 -12.24 0.76 10.48
N GLN A 100 -11.57 0.59 9.36
CA GLN A 100 -10.95 -0.68 8.98
C GLN A 100 -9.46 -0.69 9.30
N ASP A 101 -8.99 -1.81 9.84
CA ASP A 101 -7.57 -2.05 10.05
C ASP A 101 -6.84 -2.21 8.70
N ALA A 102 -5.62 -1.79 8.65
CA ALA A 102 -4.72 -2.08 7.53
C ALA A 102 -3.85 -3.31 7.84
N VAL A 103 -3.21 -3.85 6.84
CA VAL A 103 -2.27 -4.95 6.97
C VAL A 103 -0.92 -4.54 6.40
N VAL A 104 0.16 -4.85 7.10
CA VAL A 104 1.52 -4.60 6.63
C VAL A 104 2.24 -5.91 6.40
N PHE A 105 2.88 -6.00 5.26
CA PHE A 105 3.75 -7.11 4.89
C PHE A 105 5.19 -6.61 4.81
N THR A 106 6.12 -7.33 5.44
CA THR A 106 7.56 -7.05 5.34
C THR A 106 8.30 -8.38 5.37
N GLY A 107 8.99 -8.71 4.29
CA GLY A 107 9.60 -10.03 4.15
C GLY A 107 8.57 -11.14 4.29
N LYS A 108 8.71 -11.98 5.31
CA LYS A 108 7.76 -13.08 5.63
C LYS A 108 6.75 -12.70 6.72
N GLN A 109 6.82 -11.49 7.25
CA GLN A 109 5.93 -11.03 8.33
C GLN A 109 4.68 -10.39 7.75
N ARG A 110 3.57 -10.59 8.46
CA ARG A 110 2.28 -9.97 8.19
C ARG A 110 1.71 -9.48 9.53
N ASP A 111 1.58 -8.19 9.65
CA ASP A 111 1.10 -7.54 10.86
C ASP A 111 -0.18 -6.74 10.58
N VAL A 112 -1.00 -6.53 11.59
CA VAL A 112 -2.21 -5.72 11.52
C VAL A 112 -1.93 -4.35 12.12
N ILE A 113 -2.34 -3.30 11.40
CA ILE A 113 -2.36 -1.93 11.90
C ILE A 113 -3.80 -1.58 12.23
N LEU A 114 -4.07 -1.33 13.51
CA LEU A 114 -5.40 -0.96 13.96
C LEU A 114 -5.84 0.39 13.38
N ALA A 115 -7.12 0.51 13.10
CA ALA A 115 -7.74 1.77 12.67
C ALA A 115 -7.39 2.90 13.66
N GLY A 116 -7.07 4.09 13.13
CA GLY A 116 -6.69 5.25 13.93
C GLY A 116 -5.23 5.29 14.40
N SER A 117 -4.42 4.26 14.09
CA SER A 117 -3.03 4.20 14.53
C SER A 117 -2.15 5.27 13.85
N ASP A 118 -1.21 5.80 14.63
CA ASP A 118 -0.07 6.56 14.12
C ASP A 118 0.97 5.57 13.55
N ILE A 119 1.26 5.71 12.29
CA ILE A 119 2.22 4.86 11.55
C ILE A 119 3.35 5.70 10.96
N SER A 120 3.72 6.78 11.62
CA SER A 120 4.77 7.72 11.18
C SER A 120 6.13 7.06 11.01
N GLY A 121 6.34 5.84 11.50
CA GLY A 121 7.54 5.06 11.23
C GLY A 121 7.77 4.73 9.75
N TYR A 122 6.76 4.94 8.89
CA TYR A 122 6.86 4.78 7.44
C TYR A 122 7.09 6.10 6.67
N LEU A 123 7.49 7.16 7.35
CA LEU A 123 7.85 8.44 6.72
C LEU A 123 9.32 8.53 6.32
#